data_ccbfe7bc4f7f51326cac2a9bb48a3efe
#
_entry.id   ccbfe7bc4f7f51326cac2a9bb48a3efe
#
_cell.length_a   1.000
_cell.length_b   1.000
_cell.length_c   1.000
_cell.angle_alpha   90.00
_cell.angle_beta   90.00
_cell.angle_gamma   90.00
#
_symmetry.space_group_name_H-M   'P 1'
#
loop_
_entity.id
_entity.type
_entity.pdbx_description
1 polymer ?
#
loop_
_entity_poly.entity_id
_entity_poly.type
_entity_poly.pdbx_seq_one_letter_code
_entity_poly.pdbx_strand_id
1 'polypeptide(L)'
;NANVFRRSAKGAQGGQQEYHQAGIELLGSSGLMADAEAVLLMADCLRAVNLSDANIVLGEAALTYSLLAPFPESIRETVRQNIAELNRVGLETLPLSEELSAIALQLMDLRGTPTNVLKTLANDFALNEHQQTLVDRLKRLIELLSSRNSPPVTLDLSLIRPFDYYTGIVFEVVSNQHSQLLGQGGRYDDLLAVYDPNPESKGFPGIGFVLNIDQLHQELVSSSELPSETPPTDWLIVPKGEAAASAALDYAQKARASANIVRVELSLDFEQSVDEVRAIARKRNISRIAWISDQVLPEIEIVQ
;
A
#
# COMPACT_ATOMS: atom_id res chain seq x y z
N ASN A 1 0.94 -12.39 -0.07
CA ASN A 1 1.62 -11.67 1.00
C ASN A 1 3.05 -12.22 1.12
N ALA A 2 4.05 -11.37 0.94
CA ALA A 2 5.46 -11.76 0.96
C ALA A 2 6.38 -10.56 1.24
N ASN A 3 7.60 -10.88 1.66
CA ASN A 3 8.69 -9.91 1.70
C ASN A 3 9.29 -9.75 0.31
N VAL A 4 9.53 -8.52 -0.08
CA VAL A 4 10.13 -8.15 -1.35
C VAL A 4 11.43 -7.40 -1.09
N PHE A 5 12.49 -7.81 -1.77
CA PHE A 5 13.81 -7.18 -1.66
C PHE A 5 14.07 -6.32 -2.89
N ARG A 6 14.39 -5.04 -2.66
CA ARG A 6 14.73 -4.09 -3.73
C ARG A 6 16.10 -3.51 -3.49
N ARG A 7 16.90 -3.45 -4.55
CA ARG A 7 18.20 -2.78 -4.49
C ARG A 7 17.97 -1.27 -4.41
N SER A 8 18.56 -0.62 -3.40
CA SER A 8 18.55 0.85 -3.33
C SER A 8 19.15 1.46 -4.59
N ALA A 9 18.56 2.57 -5.07
CA ALA A 9 19.15 3.34 -6.15
C ALA A 9 20.59 3.74 -5.81
N LYS A 10 21.49 3.78 -6.82
CA LYS A 10 22.89 4.17 -6.61
C LYS A 10 22.95 5.54 -5.93
N GLY A 11 23.53 5.60 -4.74
CA GLY A 11 23.74 6.83 -3.97
C GLY A 11 22.86 6.98 -2.72
N ALA A 12 21.79 6.20 -2.54
CA ALA A 12 20.99 6.19 -1.31
C ALA A 12 21.66 5.27 -0.28
N GLN A 13 22.54 5.79 0.56
CA GLN A 13 23.04 5.06 1.73
C GLN A 13 21.94 5.01 2.79
N GLY A 14 21.53 3.80 3.19
CA GLY A 14 20.61 3.58 4.32
C GLY A 14 19.13 3.51 3.98
N GLY A 15 18.72 3.37 2.72
CA GLY A 15 17.31 3.13 2.36
C GLY A 15 16.85 1.71 2.74
N GLN A 16 15.57 1.59 3.08
CA GLN A 16 14.91 0.30 3.29
C GLN A 16 15.08 -0.57 2.04
N GLN A 17 15.48 -1.83 2.22
CA GLN A 17 15.69 -2.78 1.13
C GLN A 17 14.69 -3.94 1.17
N GLU A 18 14.11 -4.23 2.31
CA GLU A 18 13.09 -5.24 2.53
C GLU A 18 11.73 -4.56 2.76
N TYR A 19 10.73 -5.00 2.04
CA TYR A 19 9.37 -4.46 2.08
C TYR A 19 8.37 -5.58 2.24
N HIS A 20 7.33 -5.38 3.05
CA HIS A 20 6.19 -6.29 3.11
C HIS A 20 5.14 -5.85 2.10
N GLN A 21 4.73 -6.77 1.25
CA GLN A 21 3.71 -6.52 0.24
C GLN A 21 2.61 -7.59 0.30
N ALA A 22 1.38 -7.15 0.09
CA ALA A 22 0.24 -8.02 -0.16
C ALA A 22 -0.45 -7.57 -1.44
N GLY A 23 -0.92 -8.50 -2.27
CA GLY A 23 -1.56 -8.13 -3.52
C GLY A 23 -2.25 -9.29 -4.19
N ILE A 24 -2.81 -9.03 -5.36
CA ILE A 24 -3.45 -10.02 -6.22
C ILE A 24 -3.00 -9.88 -7.67
N GLU A 25 -3.09 -10.97 -8.39
CA GLU A 25 -2.93 -11.02 -9.83
C GLU A 25 -4.13 -11.75 -10.44
N LEU A 26 -4.87 -11.07 -11.30
CA LEU A 26 -5.99 -11.62 -12.06
C LEU A 26 -5.51 -11.93 -13.48
N LEU A 27 -5.31 -13.20 -13.77
CA LEU A 27 -4.79 -13.68 -15.04
C LEU A 27 -5.90 -14.26 -15.91
N GLY A 28 -5.78 -14.12 -17.24
CA GLY A 28 -6.73 -14.64 -18.21
C GLY A 28 -8.00 -13.81 -18.37
N SER A 29 -8.09 -12.66 -17.73
CA SER A 29 -9.26 -11.78 -17.81
C SER A 29 -8.89 -10.41 -18.35
N SER A 30 -9.51 -10.00 -19.45
CA SER A 30 -9.33 -8.69 -20.07
C SER A 30 -10.59 -7.83 -19.95
N GLY A 31 -10.44 -6.56 -20.28
CA GLY A 31 -11.57 -5.66 -20.43
C GLY A 31 -11.96 -4.90 -19.18
N LEU A 32 -12.98 -4.05 -19.36
CA LEU A 32 -13.43 -3.07 -18.41
C LEU A 32 -13.79 -3.65 -17.03
N MET A 33 -14.42 -4.83 -16.99
CA MET A 33 -14.84 -5.45 -15.73
C MET A 33 -13.66 -5.94 -14.90
N ALA A 34 -12.62 -6.50 -15.54
CA ALA A 34 -11.41 -6.92 -14.84
C ALA A 34 -10.63 -5.71 -14.30
N ASP A 35 -10.59 -4.60 -15.07
CA ASP A 35 -9.99 -3.35 -14.63
C ASP A 35 -10.72 -2.78 -13.40
N ALA A 36 -12.05 -2.71 -13.45
CA ALA A 36 -12.87 -2.22 -12.35
C ALA A 36 -12.74 -3.10 -11.10
N GLU A 37 -12.77 -4.43 -11.27
CA GLU A 37 -12.63 -5.39 -10.17
C GLU A 37 -11.31 -5.21 -9.41
N ALA A 38 -10.18 -5.11 -10.13
CA ALA A 38 -8.87 -4.93 -9.50
C ALA A 38 -8.80 -3.62 -8.69
N VAL A 39 -9.26 -2.50 -9.25
CA VAL A 39 -9.24 -1.20 -8.56
C VAL A 39 -10.19 -1.18 -7.36
N LEU A 40 -11.40 -1.72 -7.51
CA LEU A 40 -12.39 -1.78 -6.43
C LEU A 40 -11.94 -2.71 -5.30
N LEU A 41 -11.34 -3.86 -5.62
CA LEU A 41 -10.80 -4.77 -4.61
C LEU A 41 -9.67 -4.12 -3.81
N MET A 42 -8.79 -3.34 -4.46
CA MET A 42 -7.78 -2.57 -3.75
C MET A 42 -8.42 -1.55 -2.80
N ALA A 43 -9.47 -0.84 -3.24
CA ALA A 43 -10.22 0.09 -2.41
C ALA A 43 -10.92 -0.63 -1.22
N ASP A 44 -11.45 -1.83 -1.45
CA ASP A 44 -12.07 -2.65 -0.39
C ASP A 44 -11.05 -3.11 0.65
N CYS A 45 -9.84 -3.47 0.24
CA CYS A 45 -8.75 -3.80 1.15
C CYS A 45 -8.40 -2.62 2.08
N LEU A 46 -8.34 -1.39 1.55
CA LEU A 46 -8.09 -0.20 2.35
C LEU A 46 -9.23 0.07 3.34
N ARG A 47 -10.46 -0.07 2.89
CA ARG A 47 -11.65 0.08 3.73
C ARG A 47 -11.69 -0.94 4.86
N ALA A 48 -11.30 -2.20 4.57
CA ALA A 48 -11.26 -3.28 5.56
C ALA A 48 -10.26 -3.01 6.70
N VAL A 49 -9.27 -2.15 6.48
CA VAL A 49 -8.30 -1.71 7.51
C VAL A 49 -8.59 -0.28 8.02
N ASN A 50 -9.80 0.26 7.79
CA ASN A 50 -10.25 1.60 8.19
C ASN A 50 -9.48 2.77 7.55
N LEU A 51 -8.78 2.55 6.44
CA LEU A 51 -8.13 3.60 5.66
C LEU A 51 -9.07 4.11 4.57
N SER A 52 -9.98 5.03 4.93
CA SER A 52 -10.95 5.62 3.99
C SER A 52 -10.46 6.95 3.38
N ASP A 53 -9.45 7.59 3.98
CA ASP A 53 -8.92 8.88 3.52
C ASP A 53 -7.74 8.66 2.56
N ALA A 54 -8.09 8.17 1.38
CA ALA A 54 -7.15 7.89 0.29
C ALA A 54 -7.69 8.39 -1.05
N ASN A 55 -6.81 8.60 -2.01
CA ASN A 55 -7.12 8.98 -3.38
C ASN A 55 -6.56 7.96 -4.36
N ILE A 56 -7.33 7.60 -5.38
CA ILE A 56 -6.87 6.77 -6.48
C ILE A 56 -6.31 7.68 -7.57
N VAL A 57 -5.04 7.55 -7.89
CA VAL A 57 -4.42 8.16 -9.06
C VAL A 57 -4.49 7.13 -10.19
N LEU A 58 -5.19 7.46 -11.26
CA LEU A 58 -5.45 6.57 -12.40
C LEU A 58 -4.78 7.13 -13.64
N GLY A 59 -3.97 6.34 -14.31
CA GLY A 59 -3.36 6.60 -15.61
C GLY A 59 -3.80 5.57 -16.66
N GLU A 60 -3.38 5.80 -17.90
CA GLU A 60 -3.62 4.86 -19.01
C GLU A 60 -2.36 4.81 -19.90
N ALA A 61 -1.58 3.74 -19.77
CA ALA A 61 -0.27 3.60 -20.40
C ALA A 61 -0.35 3.61 -21.93
N ALA A 62 -1.28 2.85 -22.52
CA ALA A 62 -1.40 2.79 -23.98
C ALA A 62 -1.78 4.15 -24.59
N LEU A 63 -2.66 4.91 -23.93
CA LEU A 63 -3.01 6.25 -24.35
C LEU A 63 -1.79 7.18 -24.28
N THR A 64 -1.08 7.18 -23.17
CA THR A 64 0.11 8.01 -22.98
C THR A 64 1.19 7.68 -24.01
N TYR A 65 1.49 6.39 -24.23
CA TYR A 65 2.42 5.98 -25.30
C TYR A 65 1.98 6.43 -26.68
N SER A 66 0.69 6.32 -26.98
CA SER A 66 0.14 6.77 -28.26
C SER A 66 0.23 8.29 -28.45
N LEU A 67 0.05 9.08 -27.38
CA LEU A 67 0.22 10.53 -27.39
C LEU A 67 1.70 10.95 -27.54
N LEU A 68 2.64 10.10 -27.16
CA LEU A 68 4.08 10.31 -27.37
C LEU A 68 4.57 9.89 -28.77
N ALA A 69 3.74 9.23 -29.58
CA ALA A 69 4.12 8.77 -30.93
C ALA A 69 4.64 9.86 -31.88
N PRO A 70 4.18 11.13 -31.84
CA PRO A 70 4.70 12.21 -32.68
C PRO A 70 6.16 12.59 -32.41
N PHE A 71 6.70 12.25 -31.22
CA PHE A 71 8.10 12.57 -30.89
C PHE A 71 9.08 11.67 -31.64
N PRO A 72 10.22 12.21 -32.14
CA PRO A 72 11.26 11.40 -32.74
C PRO A 72 11.73 10.28 -31.81
N GLU A 73 11.95 9.09 -32.37
CA GLU A 73 12.32 7.91 -31.59
C GLU A 73 13.57 8.12 -30.73
N SER A 74 14.55 8.86 -31.26
CA SER A 74 15.83 9.15 -30.56
C SER A 74 15.67 9.99 -29.28
N ILE A 75 14.57 10.73 -29.13
CA ILE A 75 14.33 11.63 -27.99
C ILE A 75 13.08 11.27 -27.18
N ARG A 76 12.21 10.40 -27.74
CA ARG A 76 10.93 10.03 -27.12
C ARG A 76 11.08 9.52 -25.70
N GLU A 77 12.07 8.67 -25.46
CA GLU A 77 12.34 8.14 -24.13
C GLU A 77 12.75 9.24 -23.14
N THR A 78 13.56 10.21 -23.58
CA THR A 78 13.96 11.36 -22.75
C THR A 78 12.77 12.24 -22.43
N VAL A 79 11.86 12.47 -23.41
CA VAL A 79 10.59 13.20 -23.18
C VAL A 79 9.73 12.45 -22.17
N ARG A 80 9.52 11.14 -22.35
CA ARG A 80 8.77 10.27 -21.47
C ARG A 80 9.28 10.35 -20.03
N GLN A 81 10.58 10.26 -19.84
CA GLN A 81 11.23 10.31 -18.53
C GLN A 81 11.02 11.67 -17.87
N ASN A 82 11.24 12.78 -18.59
CA ASN A 82 11.01 14.11 -18.03
C ASN A 82 9.54 14.35 -17.65
N ILE A 83 8.57 13.80 -18.42
CA ILE A 83 7.14 13.85 -18.07
C ILE A 83 6.90 13.05 -16.78
N ALA A 84 7.39 11.82 -16.68
CA ALA A 84 7.24 10.97 -15.51
C ALA A 84 7.83 11.58 -14.24
N GLU A 85 8.94 12.28 -14.36
CA GLU A 85 9.64 12.97 -13.27
C GLU A 85 9.09 14.39 -13.00
N LEU A 86 8.09 14.84 -13.78
CA LEU A 86 7.56 16.22 -13.75
C LEU A 86 8.66 17.28 -13.92
N ASN A 87 9.69 16.96 -14.69
CA ASN A 87 10.84 17.81 -14.93
C ASN A 87 10.59 18.79 -16.08
N ARG A 88 9.89 19.88 -15.78
CA ARG A 88 9.55 20.93 -16.74
C ARG A 88 10.79 21.54 -17.39
N VAL A 89 11.81 21.87 -16.59
CA VAL A 89 13.06 22.47 -17.10
C VAL A 89 13.75 21.49 -18.07
N GLY A 90 13.76 20.20 -17.74
CA GLY A 90 14.28 19.16 -18.63
C GLY A 90 13.55 19.16 -19.98
N LEU A 91 12.22 19.25 -19.99
CA LEU A 91 11.43 19.32 -21.22
C LEU A 91 11.72 20.58 -22.06
N GLU A 92 11.77 21.74 -21.42
CA GLU A 92 11.99 23.03 -22.08
C GLU A 92 13.40 23.15 -22.70
N THR A 93 14.38 22.40 -22.20
CA THR A 93 15.77 22.39 -22.71
C THR A 93 16.02 21.36 -23.82
N LEU A 94 15.05 20.50 -24.13
CA LEU A 94 15.17 19.52 -25.20
C LEU A 94 15.17 20.19 -26.58
N PRO A 95 15.91 19.67 -27.56
CA PRO A 95 15.94 20.20 -28.93
C PRO A 95 14.66 19.77 -29.69
N LEU A 96 13.52 20.26 -29.26
CA LEU A 96 12.20 20.04 -29.84
C LEU A 96 11.76 21.27 -30.64
N SER A 97 10.86 21.07 -31.63
CA SER A 97 10.13 22.17 -32.22
C SER A 97 9.19 22.81 -31.18
N GLU A 98 8.82 24.07 -31.40
CA GLU A 98 7.87 24.77 -30.49
C GLU A 98 6.57 23.97 -30.31
N GLU A 99 6.06 23.36 -31.37
CA GLU A 99 4.86 22.52 -31.35
C GLU A 99 5.04 21.27 -30.45
N LEU A 100 6.14 20.52 -30.65
CA LEU A 100 6.42 19.33 -29.82
C LEU A 100 6.72 19.70 -28.37
N SER A 101 7.41 20.81 -28.12
CA SER A 101 7.65 21.31 -26.76
C SER A 101 6.32 21.65 -26.06
N ALA A 102 5.39 22.31 -26.76
CA ALA A 102 4.06 22.60 -26.23
C ALA A 102 3.28 21.32 -25.90
N ILE A 103 3.30 20.33 -26.80
CA ILE A 103 2.66 19.02 -26.58
C ILE A 103 3.28 18.32 -25.34
N ALA A 104 4.60 18.30 -25.20
CA ALA A 104 5.27 17.68 -24.05
C ALA A 104 4.85 18.29 -22.72
N LEU A 105 4.78 19.62 -22.66
CA LEU A 105 4.35 20.36 -21.47
C LEU A 105 2.87 20.12 -21.17
N GLN A 106 2.00 20.11 -22.21
CA GLN A 106 0.60 19.77 -22.03
C GLN A 106 0.39 18.35 -21.51
N LEU A 107 1.13 17.37 -22.04
CA LEU A 107 1.08 15.97 -21.56
C LEU A 107 1.51 15.86 -20.07
N MET A 108 2.55 16.57 -19.67
CA MET A 108 3.00 16.62 -18.29
C MET A 108 1.93 17.19 -17.34
N ASP A 109 1.14 18.17 -17.83
CA ASP A 109 0.10 18.85 -17.06
C ASP A 109 -1.29 18.17 -17.17
N LEU A 110 -1.43 17.07 -17.93
CA LEU A 110 -2.67 16.28 -18.04
C LEU A 110 -2.97 15.46 -16.78
N ARG A 111 -3.22 16.18 -15.69
CA ARG A 111 -3.57 15.60 -14.39
C ARG A 111 -4.57 16.46 -13.63
N GLY A 112 -5.41 15.83 -12.82
CA GLY A 112 -6.43 16.50 -12.02
C GLY A 112 -7.74 15.75 -11.97
N THR A 113 -8.84 16.48 -11.81
CA THR A 113 -10.16 15.83 -11.82
C THR A 113 -10.42 15.18 -13.18
N PRO A 114 -11.03 13.99 -13.22
CA PRO A 114 -11.31 13.29 -14.48
C PRO A 114 -12.03 14.16 -15.50
N THR A 115 -13.02 14.95 -15.05
CA THR A 115 -13.78 15.85 -15.91
C THR A 115 -12.88 16.87 -16.61
N ASN A 116 -11.96 17.48 -15.87
CA ASN A 116 -11.06 18.51 -16.44
C ASN A 116 -10.07 17.88 -17.43
N VAL A 117 -9.41 16.78 -17.05
CA VAL A 117 -8.41 16.11 -17.89
C VAL A 117 -9.06 15.61 -19.18
N LEU A 118 -10.22 14.95 -19.11
CA LEU A 118 -10.94 14.47 -20.28
C LEU A 118 -11.42 15.60 -21.20
N LYS A 119 -11.80 16.76 -20.62
CA LYS A 119 -12.14 17.96 -21.39
C LYS A 119 -10.93 18.55 -22.10
N THR A 120 -9.79 18.65 -21.44
CA THR A 120 -8.53 19.10 -22.03
C THR A 120 -8.10 18.18 -23.18
N LEU A 121 -8.15 16.87 -22.96
CA LEU A 121 -7.87 15.89 -24.02
C LEU A 121 -8.75 16.10 -25.25
N ALA A 122 -10.05 16.28 -25.08
CA ALA A 122 -10.98 16.45 -26.19
C ALA A 122 -10.82 17.78 -26.93
N ASN A 123 -10.36 18.83 -26.26
CA ASN A 123 -10.24 20.16 -26.84
C ASN A 123 -8.87 20.44 -27.46
N ASP A 124 -7.80 19.95 -26.80
CA ASP A 124 -6.44 20.40 -27.10
C ASP A 124 -5.63 19.34 -27.87
N PHE A 125 -6.15 18.10 -27.97
CA PHE A 125 -5.49 17.00 -28.68
C PHE A 125 -6.36 16.48 -29.84
N ALA A 126 -5.78 16.39 -31.03
CA ALA A 126 -6.40 15.75 -32.18
C ALA A 126 -6.31 14.21 -32.05
N LEU A 127 -7.21 13.62 -31.26
CA LEU A 127 -7.23 12.18 -31.01
C LEU A 127 -7.62 11.38 -32.24
N ASN A 128 -6.85 10.36 -32.59
CA ASN A 128 -7.23 9.38 -33.59
C ASN A 128 -8.27 8.38 -33.03
N GLU A 129 -8.84 7.53 -33.91
CA GLU A 129 -9.89 6.56 -33.54
C GLU A 129 -9.45 5.61 -32.41
N HIS A 130 -8.20 5.13 -32.41
CA HIS A 130 -7.66 4.27 -31.37
C HIS A 130 -7.57 5.00 -30.03
N GLN A 131 -7.02 6.21 -30.02
CA GLN A 131 -6.93 7.05 -28.82
C GLN A 131 -8.32 7.37 -28.26
N GLN A 132 -9.29 7.67 -29.14
CA GLN A 132 -10.67 7.92 -28.71
C GLN A 132 -11.29 6.68 -28.04
N THR A 133 -11.01 5.48 -28.55
CA THR A 133 -11.46 4.21 -27.96
C THR A 133 -10.90 4.04 -26.53
N LEU A 134 -9.60 4.33 -26.33
CA LEU A 134 -8.97 4.28 -25.00
C LEU A 134 -9.59 5.30 -24.04
N VAL A 135 -9.81 6.52 -24.50
CA VAL A 135 -10.48 7.57 -23.72
C VAL A 135 -11.89 7.16 -23.30
N ASP A 136 -12.67 6.59 -24.21
CA ASP A 136 -14.05 6.15 -23.92
C ASP A 136 -14.09 4.96 -22.94
N ARG A 137 -13.11 4.05 -23.02
CA ARG A 137 -12.94 2.98 -22.04
C ARG A 137 -12.59 3.54 -20.66
N LEU A 138 -11.68 4.51 -20.60
CA LEU A 138 -11.27 5.18 -19.37
C LEU A 138 -12.45 5.92 -18.72
N LYS A 139 -13.28 6.63 -19.49
CA LYS A 139 -14.50 7.27 -19.01
C LYS A 139 -15.44 6.27 -18.35
N ARG A 140 -15.73 5.15 -19.01
CA ARG A 140 -16.58 4.09 -18.47
C ARG A 140 -16.03 3.50 -17.17
N LEU A 141 -14.70 3.31 -17.08
CA LEU A 141 -14.07 2.84 -15.86
C LEU A 141 -14.29 3.83 -14.72
N ILE A 142 -14.02 5.11 -14.94
CA ILE A 142 -14.21 6.17 -13.93
C ILE A 142 -15.68 6.25 -13.49
N GLU A 143 -16.64 6.11 -14.39
CA GLU A 143 -18.07 6.06 -14.07
C GLU A 143 -18.40 4.85 -13.18
N LEU A 144 -17.87 3.66 -13.48
CA LEU A 144 -18.05 2.48 -12.65
C LEU A 144 -17.48 2.65 -11.26
N LEU A 145 -16.26 3.18 -11.14
CA LEU A 145 -15.61 3.44 -9.86
C LEU A 145 -16.42 4.44 -9.03
N SER A 146 -16.83 5.55 -9.64
CA SER A 146 -17.60 6.60 -8.98
C SER A 146 -18.97 6.12 -8.47
N SER A 147 -19.58 5.15 -9.15
CA SER A 147 -20.88 4.57 -8.77
C SER A 147 -20.81 3.57 -7.60
N ARG A 148 -19.62 3.18 -7.15
CA ARG A 148 -19.38 2.08 -6.20
C ARG A 148 -18.74 2.49 -4.87
N ASN A 149 -18.87 3.76 -4.49
CA ASN A 149 -18.30 4.26 -3.24
C ASN A 149 -16.77 4.02 -3.14
N SER A 150 -16.07 4.11 -4.27
CA SER A 150 -14.61 4.07 -4.30
C SER A 150 -14.03 5.37 -3.74
N PRO A 151 -12.75 5.38 -3.31
CA PRO A 151 -12.04 6.62 -3.05
C PRO A 151 -12.11 7.58 -4.24
N PRO A 152 -11.96 8.88 -4.03
CA PRO A 152 -11.89 9.85 -5.12
C PRO A 152 -10.83 9.46 -6.16
N VAL A 153 -11.13 9.73 -7.44
CA VAL A 153 -10.20 9.45 -8.54
C VAL A 153 -9.60 10.73 -9.05
N THR A 154 -8.27 10.79 -9.08
CA THR A 154 -7.47 11.76 -9.83
C THR A 154 -7.01 11.09 -11.11
N LEU A 155 -7.30 11.67 -12.27
CA LEU A 155 -6.77 11.19 -13.54
C LEU A 155 -5.42 11.84 -13.79
N ASP A 156 -4.39 11.02 -14.07
CA ASP A 156 -3.03 11.49 -14.31
C ASP A 156 -2.41 10.72 -15.48
N LEU A 157 -2.35 11.34 -16.65
CA LEU A 157 -1.74 10.74 -17.85
C LEU A 157 -0.21 10.95 -17.88
N SER A 158 0.35 11.69 -16.93
CA SER A 158 1.80 11.72 -16.69
C SER A 158 2.28 10.58 -15.79
N LEU A 159 1.37 9.77 -15.26
CA LEU A 159 1.70 8.58 -14.45
C LEU A 159 2.32 7.49 -15.33
N ILE A 160 3.59 7.67 -15.63
CA ILE A 160 4.40 6.76 -16.43
C ILE A 160 5.28 5.95 -15.49
N ARG A 161 5.14 4.64 -15.53
CA ARG A 161 5.93 3.75 -14.68
C ARG A 161 7.28 3.41 -15.31
N PRO A 162 8.32 3.17 -14.50
CA PRO A 162 9.64 2.79 -15.01
C PRO A 162 9.64 1.42 -15.71
N PHE A 163 8.59 0.63 -15.54
CA PHE A 163 8.46 -0.69 -16.14
C PHE A 163 7.54 -0.61 -17.37
N ASP A 164 8.08 -0.86 -18.54
CA ASP A 164 7.39 -0.75 -19.84
C ASP A 164 6.44 -1.93 -20.13
N TYR A 165 6.09 -2.73 -19.13
CA TYR A 165 5.21 -3.89 -19.33
C TYR A 165 3.71 -3.56 -19.22
N TYR A 166 3.34 -2.36 -18.76
CA TYR A 166 1.93 -1.99 -18.66
C TYR A 166 1.34 -1.65 -20.03
N THR A 167 0.21 -2.29 -20.34
CA THR A 167 -0.49 -2.21 -21.65
C THR A 167 -1.84 -1.53 -21.59
N GLY A 168 -2.28 -1.10 -20.42
CA GLY A 168 -3.58 -0.47 -20.18
C GLY A 168 -3.55 0.45 -19.00
N ILE A 169 -4.59 0.37 -18.14
CA ILE A 169 -4.64 1.22 -16.94
C ILE A 169 -3.44 0.97 -16.02
N VAL A 170 -2.97 2.04 -15.42
CA VAL A 170 -2.04 2.05 -14.28
C VAL A 170 -2.69 2.82 -13.15
N PHE A 171 -2.49 2.40 -11.91
CA PHE A 171 -3.11 3.07 -10.79
C PHE A 171 -2.26 3.01 -9.53
N GLU A 172 -2.43 4.02 -8.72
CA GLU A 172 -1.85 4.17 -7.39
C GLU A 172 -2.92 4.51 -6.38
N VAL A 173 -2.70 4.13 -5.13
CA VAL A 173 -3.46 4.68 -4.00
C VAL A 173 -2.52 5.45 -3.11
N VAL A 174 -2.90 6.69 -2.84
CA VAL A 174 -2.09 7.64 -2.06
C VAL A 174 -2.92 8.11 -0.87
N SER A 175 -2.30 8.15 0.32
CA SER A 175 -2.90 8.77 1.51
C SER A 175 -3.05 10.27 1.29
N ASN A 176 -4.23 10.82 1.63
CA ASN A 176 -4.46 12.27 1.61
C ASN A 176 -3.76 12.99 2.77
N GLN A 177 -3.48 12.30 3.88
CA GLN A 177 -2.88 12.90 5.07
C GLN A 177 -1.37 13.09 4.93
N HIS A 178 -0.67 12.05 4.47
CA HIS A 178 0.80 12.05 4.42
C HIS A 178 1.37 11.93 3.01
N SER A 179 0.52 11.90 1.99
CA SER A 179 0.93 11.71 0.57
C SER A 179 1.77 10.44 0.35
N GLN A 180 1.54 9.41 1.18
CA GLN A 180 2.26 8.15 1.09
C GLN A 180 1.61 7.23 0.06
N LEU A 181 2.45 6.55 -0.72
CA LEU A 181 2.02 5.53 -1.68
C LEU A 181 1.65 4.24 -0.94
N LEU A 182 0.35 3.99 -0.78
CA LEU A 182 -0.19 2.85 -0.05
C LEU A 182 -0.27 1.58 -0.90
N GLY A 183 -0.44 1.73 -2.21
CA GLY A 183 -0.54 0.63 -3.14
C GLY A 183 -0.44 1.08 -4.59
N GLN A 184 -0.20 0.13 -5.47
CA GLN A 184 -0.06 0.39 -6.90
C GLN A 184 -0.36 -0.85 -7.72
N GLY A 185 -0.79 -0.66 -8.96
CA GLY A 185 -1.11 -1.74 -9.87
C GLY A 185 -1.27 -1.29 -11.31
N GLY A 186 -1.69 -2.23 -12.16
CA GLY A 186 -1.98 -1.95 -13.55
C GLY A 186 -2.19 -3.20 -14.39
N ARG A 187 -2.54 -3.00 -15.66
CA ARG A 187 -2.76 -4.03 -16.69
C ARG A 187 -1.49 -4.30 -17.49
N TYR A 188 -1.17 -5.57 -17.70
CA TYR A 188 0.05 -6.03 -18.35
C TYR A 188 -0.22 -7.27 -19.25
N ASP A 189 -0.99 -7.09 -20.30
CA ASP A 189 -1.47 -8.19 -21.14
C ASP A 189 -0.36 -8.91 -21.92
N ASP A 190 0.78 -8.27 -22.17
CA ASP A 190 1.90 -8.83 -22.94
C ASP A 190 3.01 -9.42 -22.06
N LEU A 191 3.01 -9.18 -20.74
CA LEU A 191 4.10 -9.58 -19.87
C LEU A 191 4.32 -11.10 -19.86
N LEU A 192 3.26 -11.88 -19.80
CA LEU A 192 3.35 -13.33 -19.72
C LEU A 192 3.84 -13.97 -21.02
N ALA A 193 3.64 -13.32 -22.17
CA ALA A 193 4.19 -13.79 -23.43
C ALA A 193 5.72 -13.84 -23.45
N VAL A 194 6.38 -12.97 -22.70
CA VAL A 194 7.85 -12.95 -22.59
C VAL A 194 8.39 -14.24 -21.95
N TYR A 195 7.60 -14.89 -21.10
CA TYR A 195 7.97 -16.10 -20.39
C TYR A 195 7.40 -17.38 -21.03
N ASP A 196 6.55 -17.25 -22.06
CA ASP A 196 5.98 -18.38 -22.78
C ASP A 196 7.05 -18.95 -23.74
N PRO A 197 7.36 -20.25 -23.67
CA PRO A 197 8.28 -20.90 -24.60
C PRO A 197 7.72 -20.97 -26.04
N ASN A 198 6.42 -20.74 -26.22
CA ASN A 198 5.80 -20.69 -27.55
C ASN A 198 5.87 -19.27 -28.12
N PRO A 199 6.68 -19.01 -29.17
CA PRO A 199 6.83 -17.68 -29.77
C PRO A 199 5.57 -17.16 -30.47
N GLU A 200 4.56 -18.04 -30.72
CA GLU A 200 3.26 -17.68 -31.30
C GLU A 200 2.21 -17.33 -30.23
N SER A 201 2.60 -17.33 -28.95
CA SER A 201 1.69 -16.97 -27.87
C SER A 201 1.24 -15.51 -28.03
N LYS A 202 -0.08 -15.30 -28.03
CA LYS A 202 -0.70 -13.97 -28.21
C LYS A 202 -0.74 -13.15 -26.93
N GLY A 203 0.09 -13.46 -25.94
CA GLY A 203 0.00 -12.88 -24.62
C GLY A 203 -1.13 -13.50 -23.79
N PHE A 204 -1.14 -13.21 -22.52
CA PHE A 204 -2.15 -13.69 -21.59
C PHE A 204 -2.58 -12.49 -20.74
N PRO A 205 -3.83 -12.02 -20.85
CA PRO A 205 -4.25 -10.82 -20.15
C PRO A 205 -4.00 -10.92 -18.66
N GLY A 206 -3.43 -9.87 -18.11
CA GLY A 206 -3.13 -9.79 -16.68
C GLY A 206 -3.37 -8.39 -16.13
N ILE A 207 -3.92 -8.33 -14.95
CA ILE A 207 -4.03 -7.12 -14.14
C ILE A 207 -3.86 -7.47 -12.68
N GLY A 208 -3.09 -6.67 -11.96
CA GLY A 208 -2.90 -6.90 -10.54
C GLY A 208 -2.49 -5.64 -9.80
N PHE A 209 -2.42 -5.77 -8.48
CA PHE A 209 -1.93 -4.71 -7.63
C PHE A 209 -1.19 -5.25 -6.42
N VAL A 210 -0.37 -4.41 -5.82
CA VAL A 210 0.25 -4.63 -4.53
C VAL A 210 -0.07 -3.49 -3.56
N LEU A 211 -0.26 -3.84 -2.30
CA LEU A 211 -0.34 -2.93 -1.16
C LEU A 211 0.99 -2.94 -0.41
N ASN A 212 1.46 -1.78 -0.03
CA ASN A 212 2.68 -1.60 0.76
C ASN A 212 2.33 -1.70 2.25
N ILE A 213 2.48 -2.87 2.84
CA ILE A 213 2.04 -3.15 4.22
C ILE A 213 2.76 -2.26 5.24
N ASP A 214 4.04 -1.97 5.03
CA ASP A 214 4.81 -1.09 5.90
C ASP A 214 4.24 0.35 5.91
N GLN A 215 3.83 0.86 4.74
CA GLN A 215 3.23 2.18 4.61
C GLN A 215 1.81 2.23 5.19
N LEU A 216 1.02 1.18 4.95
CA LEU A 216 -0.30 1.03 5.55
C LEU A 216 -0.22 1.02 7.08
N HIS A 217 0.74 0.27 7.63
CA HIS A 217 0.97 0.24 9.08
C HIS A 217 1.33 1.62 9.64
N GLN A 218 2.26 2.34 8.99
CA GLN A 218 2.65 3.69 9.40
C GLN A 218 1.45 4.66 9.38
N GLU A 219 0.62 4.59 8.35
CA GLU A 219 -0.57 5.43 8.22
C GLU A 219 -1.58 5.14 9.34
N LEU A 220 -1.85 3.86 9.63
CA LEU A 220 -2.77 3.42 10.68
C LEU A 220 -2.29 3.78 12.09
N VAL A 221 -0.98 3.71 12.35
CA VAL A 221 -0.40 4.17 13.62
C VAL A 221 -0.53 5.68 13.76
N SER A 222 -0.25 6.43 12.69
CA SER A 222 -0.33 7.90 12.68
C SER A 222 -1.76 8.41 12.87
N SER A 223 -2.77 7.69 12.33
CA SER A 223 -4.19 8.01 12.51
C SER A 223 -4.80 7.47 13.82
N SER A 224 -4.00 6.83 14.67
CA SER A 224 -4.43 6.19 15.92
C SER A 224 -5.43 5.02 15.73
N GLU A 225 -5.56 4.49 14.54
CA GLU A 225 -6.35 3.29 14.24
C GLU A 225 -5.67 1.99 14.75
N LEU A 226 -4.35 2.04 14.90
CA LEU A 226 -3.57 0.99 15.55
C LEU A 226 -2.91 1.51 16.82
N PRO A 227 -2.81 0.67 17.88
CA PRO A 227 -2.07 1.04 19.07
C PRO A 227 -0.58 1.20 18.73
N SER A 228 0.01 2.34 19.14
CA SER A 228 1.45 2.61 18.98
C SER A 228 2.32 1.80 19.94
N GLU A 229 1.72 1.29 21.01
CA GLU A 229 2.39 0.51 22.05
C GLU A 229 1.74 -0.87 22.20
N THR A 230 2.54 -1.84 22.61
CA THR A 230 2.02 -3.17 22.97
C THR A 230 1.08 -3.03 24.15
N PRO A 231 -0.15 -3.57 24.10
CA PRO A 231 -1.04 -3.53 25.25
C PRO A 231 -0.37 -4.09 26.49
N PRO A 232 -0.54 -3.45 27.65
CA PRO A 232 0.09 -3.90 28.90
C PRO A 232 -0.36 -5.31 29.27
N THR A 233 0.46 -5.98 30.07
CA THR A 233 0.12 -7.26 30.68
C THR A 233 -1.00 -7.06 31.71
N ASP A 234 -2.02 -7.91 31.66
CA ASP A 234 -3.14 -7.84 32.62
C ASP A 234 -2.77 -8.36 34.00
N TRP A 235 -1.93 -9.40 34.05
CA TRP A 235 -1.56 -10.09 35.26
C TRP A 235 -0.05 -10.38 35.34
N LEU A 236 0.57 -10.04 36.44
CA LEU A 236 1.87 -10.54 36.85
C LEU A 236 1.68 -11.60 37.97
N ILE A 237 2.06 -12.83 37.67
CA ILE A 237 1.98 -13.94 38.62
C ILE A 237 3.34 -14.10 39.30
N VAL A 238 3.34 -14.00 40.59
CA VAL A 238 4.56 -13.98 41.43
C VAL A 238 4.53 -15.13 42.43
N PRO A 239 5.40 -16.13 42.25
CA PRO A 239 5.54 -17.18 43.25
C PRO A 239 6.24 -16.63 44.51
N LYS A 240 5.69 -16.90 45.70
CA LYS A 240 6.30 -16.56 47.00
C LYS A 240 7.35 -17.64 47.35
N GLY A 241 8.45 -17.67 46.56
CA GLY A 241 9.55 -18.63 46.72
C GLY A 241 9.42 -19.86 45.79
N GLU A 242 10.48 -20.64 45.78
CA GLU A 242 10.63 -21.81 44.89
C GLU A 242 9.55 -22.89 45.09
N ALA A 243 9.12 -23.11 46.35
CA ALA A 243 8.06 -24.07 46.65
C ALA A 243 6.72 -23.77 45.98
N ALA A 244 6.43 -22.50 45.68
CA ALA A 244 5.21 -22.06 44.99
C ALA A 244 5.31 -22.10 43.44
N ALA A 245 6.45 -22.47 42.86
CA ALA A 245 6.69 -22.41 41.42
C ALA A 245 5.68 -23.24 40.63
N SER A 246 5.40 -24.48 41.04
CA SER A 246 4.43 -25.33 40.36
C SER A 246 3.02 -24.74 40.38
N ALA A 247 2.58 -24.22 41.54
CA ALA A 247 1.28 -23.61 41.69
C ALA A 247 1.15 -22.30 40.84
N ALA A 248 2.23 -21.53 40.74
CA ALA A 248 2.27 -20.33 39.93
C ALA A 248 2.19 -20.66 38.43
N LEU A 249 2.86 -21.69 37.94
CA LEU A 249 2.76 -22.18 36.57
C LEU A 249 1.35 -22.66 36.26
N ASP A 250 0.72 -23.44 37.12
CA ASP A 250 -0.64 -23.93 36.97
C ASP A 250 -1.65 -22.77 36.94
N TYR A 251 -1.47 -21.78 37.79
CA TYR A 251 -2.31 -20.58 37.82
C TYR A 251 -2.16 -19.75 36.53
N ALA A 252 -0.93 -19.56 36.08
CA ALA A 252 -0.66 -18.86 34.82
C ALA A 252 -1.31 -19.56 33.62
N GLN A 253 -1.22 -20.90 33.57
CA GLN A 253 -1.85 -21.68 32.53
C GLN A 253 -3.38 -21.56 32.53
N LYS A 254 -4.00 -21.64 33.68
CA LYS A 254 -5.45 -21.47 33.87
C LYS A 254 -5.90 -20.06 33.46
N ALA A 255 -5.16 -19.03 33.85
CA ALA A 255 -5.45 -17.65 33.50
C ALA A 255 -5.36 -17.42 31.98
N ARG A 256 -4.35 -17.97 31.28
CA ARG A 256 -4.19 -17.90 29.83
C ARG A 256 -5.26 -18.69 29.09
N ALA A 257 -5.77 -19.77 29.67
CA ALA A 257 -6.84 -20.61 29.10
C ALA A 257 -8.26 -20.07 29.36
N SER A 258 -8.40 -18.92 30.03
CA SER A 258 -9.71 -18.30 30.28
C SER A 258 -10.37 -17.87 28.97
N ALA A 259 -11.72 -17.78 28.96
CA ALA A 259 -12.49 -17.43 27.75
C ALA A 259 -12.23 -16.02 27.22
N ASN A 260 -11.60 -15.15 28.02
CA ASN A 260 -11.21 -13.81 27.64
C ASN A 260 -9.72 -13.80 27.27
N ILE A 261 -9.33 -12.95 26.33
CA ILE A 261 -7.91 -12.73 26.01
C ILE A 261 -7.27 -12.02 27.23
N VAL A 262 -6.52 -12.78 28.01
CA VAL A 262 -5.81 -12.29 29.20
C VAL A 262 -4.31 -12.45 28.97
N ARG A 263 -3.56 -11.34 29.10
CA ARG A 263 -2.11 -11.31 29.00
C ARG A 263 -1.52 -11.57 30.36
N VAL A 264 -0.77 -12.67 30.47
CA VAL A 264 -0.21 -13.13 31.77
C VAL A 264 1.28 -13.27 31.68
N GLU A 265 1.98 -12.58 32.54
CA GLU A 265 3.42 -12.76 32.77
C GLU A 265 3.67 -13.51 34.10
N LEU A 266 4.77 -14.23 34.11
CA LEU A 266 5.24 -14.94 35.29
C LEU A 266 6.54 -14.27 35.77
N SER A 267 6.63 -13.91 37.04
CA SER A 267 7.92 -13.54 37.62
C SER A 267 8.82 -14.76 37.71
N LEU A 268 10.01 -14.66 37.13
CA LEU A 268 10.99 -15.75 37.08
C LEU A 268 12.06 -15.66 38.18
N ASP A 269 12.05 -14.60 38.96
CA ASP A 269 12.99 -14.36 40.04
C ASP A 269 12.26 -14.48 41.37
N PHE A 270 12.72 -15.41 42.20
CA PHE A 270 12.14 -15.71 43.52
C PHE A 270 12.66 -14.79 44.63
N GLU A 271 13.74 -14.06 44.37
CA GLU A 271 14.40 -13.22 45.38
C GLU A 271 13.92 -11.76 45.34
N GLN A 272 13.09 -11.40 44.39
CA GLN A 272 12.55 -10.03 44.29
C GLN A 272 11.70 -9.69 45.50
N SER A 273 11.98 -8.54 46.09
CA SER A 273 11.15 -7.99 47.15
C SER A 273 9.79 -7.55 46.63
N VAL A 274 8.79 -7.49 47.50
CA VAL A 274 7.43 -7.04 47.16
C VAL A 274 7.44 -5.63 46.51
N ASP A 275 8.30 -4.74 47.00
CA ASP A 275 8.39 -3.37 46.51
C ASP A 275 9.02 -3.30 45.11
N GLU A 276 10.00 -4.15 44.82
CA GLU A 276 10.58 -4.27 43.46
C GLU A 276 9.55 -4.80 42.47
N VAL A 277 8.79 -5.83 42.84
CA VAL A 277 7.72 -6.37 41.98
C VAL A 277 6.65 -5.31 41.70
N ARG A 278 6.24 -4.55 42.74
CA ARG A 278 5.30 -3.43 42.56
C ARG A 278 5.85 -2.33 41.65
N ALA A 279 7.13 -1.99 41.78
CA ALA A 279 7.79 -1.01 40.97
C ALA A 279 7.84 -1.46 39.49
N ILE A 280 8.14 -2.73 39.24
CA ILE A 280 8.11 -3.34 37.90
C ILE A 280 6.68 -3.29 37.31
N ALA A 281 5.69 -3.69 38.11
CA ALA A 281 4.29 -3.71 37.67
C ALA A 281 3.81 -2.30 37.28
N ARG A 282 4.11 -1.27 38.08
CA ARG A 282 3.79 0.13 37.77
C ARG A 282 4.50 0.62 36.51
N LYS A 283 5.82 0.38 36.38
CA LYS A 283 6.62 0.79 35.22
C LYS A 283 6.09 0.18 33.93
N ARG A 284 5.51 -1.02 33.96
CA ARG A 284 5.01 -1.78 32.83
C ARG A 284 3.50 -1.70 32.67
N ASN A 285 2.82 -0.85 33.43
CA ASN A 285 1.36 -0.68 33.42
C ASN A 285 0.59 -2.00 33.62
N ILE A 286 1.12 -2.92 34.44
CA ILE A 286 0.44 -4.17 34.78
C ILE A 286 -0.64 -3.86 35.83
N SER A 287 -1.87 -4.26 35.54
CA SER A 287 -3.02 -3.87 36.35
C SER A 287 -3.19 -4.73 37.60
N ARG A 288 -2.69 -5.97 37.63
CA ARG A 288 -2.90 -6.91 38.73
C ARG A 288 -1.67 -7.77 38.99
N ILE A 289 -1.38 -8.00 40.29
CA ILE A 289 -0.37 -8.97 40.73
C ILE A 289 -1.10 -10.11 41.44
N ALA A 290 -0.78 -11.35 41.10
CA ALA A 290 -1.22 -12.54 41.80
C ALA A 290 -0.04 -13.15 42.55
N TRP A 291 -0.04 -13.02 43.86
CA TRP A 291 0.93 -13.62 44.76
C TRP A 291 0.54 -15.08 45.01
N ILE A 292 1.36 -16.02 44.60
CA ILE A 292 1.09 -17.44 44.69
C ILE A 292 1.92 -18.07 45.82
N SER A 293 1.27 -18.78 46.73
CA SER A 293 1.88 -19.65 47.68
C SER A 293 1.51 -21.10 47.43
N ASP A 294 2.21 -22.06 48.00
CA ASP A 294 2.04 -23.50 47.78
C ASP A 294 0.75 -24.08 48.41
N GLN A 295 0.14 -23.40 49.37
CA GLN A 295 -0.95 -23.97 50.20
C GLN A 295 -2.22 -23.11 50.30
N VAL A 296 -2.27 -21.93 49.68
CA VAL A 296 -3.37 -20.96 49.88
C VAL A 296 -3.86 -20.41 48.53
N LEU A 297 -5.11 -19.94 48.50
CA LEU A 297 -5.64 -19.21 47.34
C LEU A 297 -4.74 -18.01 47.00
N PRO A 298 -4.59 -17.68 45.73
CA PRO A 298 -3.80 -16.52 45.29
C PRO A 298 -4.26 -15.24 45.96
N GLU A 299 -3.31 -14.47 46.48
CA GLU A 299 -3.56 -13.11 46.96
C GLU A 299 -3.48 -12.15 45.76
N ILE A 300 -4.58 -11.47 45.46
CA ILE A 300 -4.69 -10.57 44.30
C ILE A 300 -4.49 -9.13 44.77
N GLU A 301 -3.51 -8.45 44.20
CA GLU A 301 -3.24 -7.03 44.39
C GLU A 301 -3.55 -6.25 43.12
N ILE A 302 -4.34 -5.18 43.22
CA ILE A 302 -4.59 -4.23 42.14
C ILE A 302 -3.49 -3.17 42.22
N VAL A 303 -2.76 -3.01 41.12
CA VAL A 303 -1.69 -2.02 41.01
C VAL A 303 -2.32 -0.68 40.60
N GLN A 304 -2.11 0.33 41.42
CA GLN A 304 -2.55 1.71 41.21
C GLN A 304 -1.42 2.58 40.64
#